data_5f31f69c7cf7e706b670cf1574ffbeef
#
_entry.id   5f31f69c7cf7e706b670cf1574ffbeef
#
_cell.length_a   1.000
_cell.length_b   1.000
_cell.length_c   1.000
_cell.angle_alpha   90.00
_cell.angle_beta   90.00
_cell.angle_gamma   90.00
#
_symmetry.space_group_name_H-M   'P 1'
#
loop_
_entity.id
_entity.type
_entity.pdbx_description
1 polymer ?
#
loop_
_entity_poly.entity_id
_entity_poly.type
_entity_poly.pdbx_seq_one_letter_code
_entity_poly.pdbx_strand_id
1 'polypeptide(L)'
;MAHADDATKAWVSAIPKKNADGNVIEWTVRYKYTLAASGKTDFVHTFNKTERIDTPSKAPDKYTKAELLTLMDKDHWDDMFNKKYTTWTADAVVETTDASFDVSTLSDN
;
A
#
# COMPACT_ATOMS: atom_id res chain seq x y z
N MET A 1 8.20 -10.38 12.41
CA MET A 1 6.85 -9.84 12.54
C MET A 1 6.38 -9.29 11.20
N ALA A 2 5.15 -9.58 10.81
CA ALA A 2 4.61 -9.11 9.56
C ALA A 2 4.02 -7.70 9.75
N HIS A 3 4.67 -6.70 9.18
CA HIS A 3 4.26 -5.29 9.34
C HIS A 3 2.90 -5.01 8.69
N ALA A 4 2.55 -5.76 7.64
CA ALA A 4 1.26 -5.61 6.99
C ALA A 4 0.08 -5.93 7.93
N ASP A 5 0.28 -6.82 8.91
CA ASP A 5 -0.76 -7.17 9.87
C ASP A 5 -1.09 -6.01 10.82
N ASP A 6 -0.10 -5.15 11.08
CA ASP A 6 -0.26 -4.00 11.97
C ASP A 6 -0.71 -2.74 11.23
N ALA A 7 -0.66 -2.75 9.90
CA ALA A 7 -1.03 -1.59 9.10
C ALA A 7 -2.54 -1.39 9.07
N THR A 8 -2.98 -0.13 9.09
CA THR A 8 -4.35 0.23 8.80
C THR A 8 -4.56 0.17 7.30
N LYS A 9 -5.62 -0.49 6.86
CA LYS A 9 -5.90 -0.69 5.43
C LYS A 9 -7.18 0.01 5.06
N ALA A 10 -7.17 0.70 3.91
CA ALA A 10 -8.32 1.45 3.44
C ALA A 10 -8.47 1.34 1.93
N TRP A 11 -9.71 1.22 1.48
CA TRP A 11 -10.04 1.25 0.07
C TRP A 11 -9.92 2.69 -0.43
N VAL A 12 -9.13 2.89 -1.48
CA VAL A 12 -9.08 4.17 -2.17
C VAL A 12 -10.13 4.18 -3.28
N SER A 13 -10.16 3.12 -4.09
CA SER A 13 -11.15 2.97 -5.14
C SER A 13 -11.25 1.52 -5.58
N ALA A 14 -12.39 1.16 -6.14
CA ALA A 14 -12.60 -0.11 -6.82
C ALA A 14 -13.47 0.19 -8.03
N ILE A 15 -12.90 0.08 -9.23
CA ILE A 15 -13.54 0.52 -10.47
C ILE A 15 -13.78 -0.68 -11.36
N PRO A 16 -15.05 -1.04 -11.63
CA PRO A 16 -15.37 -2.14 -12.52
C PRO A 16 -15.49 -1.65 -13.97
N LYS A 17 -15.14 -2.52 -14.89
CA LYS A 17 -15.47 -2.38 -16.30
C LYS A 17 -16.46 -3.49 -16.64
N LYS A 18 -17.53 -3.17 -17.33
CA LYS A 18 -18.63 -4.10 -17.60
C LYS A 18 -18.77 -4.39 -19.10
N ASN A 19 -19.30 -5.56 -19.40
CA ASN A 19 -19.73 -5.89 -20.78
C ASN A 19 -21.17 -5.40 -21.02
N ALA A 20 -21.70 -5.70 -22.20
CA ALA A 20 -23.04 -5.27 -22.57
C ALA A 20 -24.16 -5.86 -21.70
N ASP A 21 -23.89 -7.00 -21.06
CA ASP A 21 -24.84 -7.66 -20.16
C ASP A 21 -24.80 -7.09 -18.75
N GLY A 22 -23.89 -6.15 -18.47
CA GLY A 22 -23.72 -5.56 -17.14
C GLY A 22 -22.86 -6.37 -16.19
N ASN A 23 -22.20 -7.41 -16.70
CA ASN A 23 -21.29 -8.23 -15.90
C ASN A 23 -19.87 -7.67 -15.94
N VAL A 24 -19.15 -7.77 -14.83
CA VAL A 24 -17.80 -7.23 -14.73
C VAL A 24 -16.84 -8.06 -15.54
N ILE A 25 -16.05 -7.39 -16.39
CA ILE A 25 -14.97 -8.01 -17.16
C ILE A 25 -13.60 -7.67 -16.62
N GLU A 26 -13.52 -6.67 -15.74
CA GLU A 26 -12.25 -6.20 -15.21
C GLU A 26 -12.50 -5.36 -13.96
N TRP A 27 -11.62 -5.51 -12.98
CA TRP A 27 -11.60 -4.64 -11.79
C TRP A 27 -10.26 -3.93 -11.70
N THR A 28 -10.29 -2.65 -11.34
CA THR A 28 -9.10 -1.89 -10.93
C THR A 28 -9.29 -1.50 -9.48
N VAL A 29 -8.40 -1.97 -8.61
CA VAL A 29 -8.47 -1.72 -7.17
C VAL A 29 -7.26 -0.92 -6.72
N ARG A 30 -7.52 0.14 -5.96
CA ARG A 30 -6.49 0.90 -5.26
C ARG A 30 -6.73 0.76 -3.76
N TYR A 31 -5.70 0.30 -3.05
CA TYR A 31 -5.80 -0.10 -1.66
C TYR A 31 -4.60 0.46 -0.89
N LYS A 32 -4.86 1.18 0.19
CA LYS A 32 -3.81 1.90 0.93
C LYS A 32 -3.50 1.22 2.25
N TYR A 33 -2.22 1.03 2.51
CA TYR A 33 -1.70 0.57 3.78
C TYR A 33 -1.01 1.74 4.48
N THR A 34 -1.35 1.96 5.75
CA THR A 34 -0.71 2.98 6.58
C THR A 34 -0.19 2.33 7.85
N LEU A 35 1.10 2.46 8.10
CA LEU A 35 1.72 1.93 9.31
C LEU A 35 2.30 3.09 10.11
N ALA A 36 1.79 3.28 11.33
CA ALA A 36 2.28 4.33 12.22
C ALA A 36 3.69 3.99 12.70
N ALA A 37 4.55 5.00 12.71
CA ALA A 37 5.94 4.85 13.15
C ALA A 37 6.22 5.84 14.27
N SER A 38 6.65 5.33 15.43
CA SER A 38 6.94 6.15 16.59
C SER A 38 8.04 7.17 16.28
N GLY A 39 7.75 8.44 16.51
CA GLY A 39 8.70 9.52 16.31
C GLY A 39 8.99 9.85 14.85
N LYS A 40 8.19 9.34 13.91
CA LYS A 40 8.38 9.53 12.47
C LYS A 40 7.04 9.71 11.77
N THR A 41 7.11 10.16 10.52
CA THR A 41 5.94 10.18 9.64
C THR A 41 5.46 8.74 9.38
N ASP A 42 4.15 8.56 9.28
CA ASP A 42 3.59 7.25 8.96
C ASP A 42 4.14 6.72 7.63
N PHE A 43 4.35 5.41 7.57
CA PHE A 43 4.71 4.77 6.32
C PHE A 43 3.45 4.42 5.55
N VAL A 44 3.28 5.02 4.38
CA VAL A 44 2.07 4.86 3.56
C VAL A 44 2.45 4.30 2.20
N HIS A 45 1.72 3.29 1.76
CA HIS A 45 1.87 2.76 0.40
C HIS A 45 0.49 2.42 -0.17
N THR A 46 0.22 2.87 -1.38
CA THR A 46 -1.02 2.56 -2.10
C THR A 46 -0.72 1.57 -3.21
N PHE A 47 -1.36 0.40 -3.13
CA PHE A 47 -1.29 -0.60 -4.19
C PHE A 47 -2.37 -0.31 -5.22
N ASN A 48 -2.03 -0.53 -6.47
CA ASN A 48 -2.94 -0.31 -7.60
C ASN A 48 -2.79 -1.49 -8.55
N LYS A 49 -3.88 -2.21 -8.79
CA LYS A 49 -3.84 -3.39 -9.66
C LYS A 49 -5.12 -3.52 -10.46
N THR A 50 -4.98 -3.97 -11.70
CA THR A 50 -6.08 -4.26 -12.60
C THR A 50 -6.06 -5.75 -12.92
N GLU A 51 -7.19 -6.41 -12.73
CA GLU A 51 -7.35 -7.84 -13.05
C GLU A 51 -8.57 -8.05 -13.90
N ARG A 52 -8.42 -8.90 -14.91
CA ARG A 52 -9.52 -9.28 -15.78
C ARG A 52 -10.26 -10.49 -15.21
N ILE A 53 -11.56 -10.55 -15.54
CA ILE A 53 -12.41 -11.68 -15.19
C ILE A 53 -12.55 -12.54 -16.45
N ASP A 54 -12.02 -13.76 -16.40
CA ASP A 54 -12.04 -14.65 -17.56
C ASP A 54 -13.43 -15.11 -17.94
N THR A 55 -14.30 -15.31 -16.96
CA THR A 55 -15.67 -15.74 -17.19
C THR A 55 -16.65 -14.78 -16.51
N PRO A 56 -17.00 -13.67 -17.17
CA PRO A 56 -17.90 -12.68 -16.59
C PRO A 56 -19.26 -13.28 -16.28
N SER A 57 -19.70 -13.15 -15.03
CA SER A 57 -20.96 -13.76 -14.59
C SER A 57 -21.72 -12.93 -13.55
N LYS A 58 -21.13 -11.83 -13.05
CA LYS A 58 -21.73 -11.03 -11.98
C LYS A 58 -21.66 -9.53 -12.26
N ALA A 59 -22.71 -8.82 -11.82
CA ALA A 59 -22.72 -7.36 -11.81
C ALA A 59 -21.80 -6.86 -10.65
N PRO A 60 -21.35 -5.59 -10.71
CA PRO A 60 -20.43 -5.06 -9.69
C PRO A 60 -20.94 -5.21 -8.25
N ASP A 61 -22.22 -4.98 -8.01
CA ASP A 61 -22.82 -5.04 -6.68
C ASP A 61 -22.99 -6.45 -6.14
N LYS A 62 -22.68 -7.47 -6.95
CA LYS A 62 -22.73 -8.89 -6.52
C LYS A 62 -21.36 -9.38 -6.04
N TYR A 63 -20.32 -8.57 -6.12
CA TYR A 63 -19.01 -8.89 -5.58
C TYR A 63 -18.92 -8.47 -4.11
N THR A 64 -18.08 -9.16 -3.34
CA THR A 64 -17.75 -8.75 -1.99
C THR A 64 -16.34 -8.17 -1.93
N LYS A 65 -16.06 -7.41 -0.89
CA LYS A 65 -14.70 -6.87 -0.68
C LYS A 65 -13.68 -8.00 -0.57
N ALA A 66 -14.04 -9.09 0.11
CA ALA A 66 -13.15 -10.25 0.24
C ALA A 66 -12.83 -10.87 -1.11
N GLU A 67 -13.80 -10.96 -2.01
CA GLU A 67 -13.58 -11.47 -3.37
C GLU A 67 -12.61 -10.59 -4.15
N LEU A 68 -12.73 -9.27 -4.02
CA LEU A 68 -11.82 -8.34 -4.70
C LEU A 68 -10.39 -8.46 -4.17
N LEU A 69 -10.22 -8.60 -2.87
CA LEU A 69 -8.89 -8.77 -2.27
C LEU A 69 -8.24 -10.09 -2.71
N THR A 70 -9.04 -11.15 -2.83
CA THR A 70 -8.54 -12.43 -3.35
C THR A 70 -8.14 -12.31 -4.81
N LEU A 71 -8.98 -11.64 -5.61
CA LEU A 71 -8.70 -11.41 -7.04
C LEU A 71 -7.39 -10.64 -7.24
N MET A 72 -7.12 -9.66 -6.38
CA MET A 72 -5.92 -8.82 -6.45
C MET A 72 -4.69 -9.46 -5.83
N ASP A 73 -4.83 -10.67 -5.25
CA ASP A 73 -3.75 -11.36 -4.56
C ASP A 73 -3.19 -10.52 -3.41
N LYS A 74 -4.05 -10.23 -2.44
CA LYS A 74 -3.73 -9.42 -1.28
C LYS A 74 -2.51 -9.92 -0.51
N ASP A 75 -2.30 -11.23 -0.46
CA ASP A 75 -1.16 -11.80 0.25
C ASP A 75 0.17 -11.35 -0.37
N HIS A 76 0.20 -11.19 -1.70
CA HIS A 76 1.36 -10.63 -2.38
C HIS A 76 1.57 -9.16 -2.01
N TRP A 77 0.49 -8.38 -1.87
CA TRP A 77 0.57 -7.00 -1.40
C TRP A 77 1.14 -6.93 0.01
N ASP A 78 0.68 -7.82 0.90
CA ASP A 78 1.19 -7.89 2.28
C ASP A 78 2.69 -8.16 2.28
N ASP A 79 3.17 -9.11 1.46
CA ASP A 79 4.60 -9.42 1.34
C ASP A 79 5.39 -8.22 0.80
N MET A 80 4.86 -7.54 -0.20
CA MET A 80 5.51 -6.36 -0.77
C MET A 80 5.58 -5.22 0.24
N PHE A 81 4.51 -5.02 0.99
CA PHE A 81 4.48 -3.99 2.02
C PHE A 81 5.51 -4.27 3.11
N ASN A 82 5.62 -5.52 3.56
CA ASN A 82 6.60 -5.91 4.56
C ASN A 82 8.02 -5.62 4.10
N LYS A 83 8.33 -5.91 2.84
CA LYS A 83 9.65 -5.63 2.26
C LYS A 83 9.93 -4.13 2.18
N LYS A 84 8.95 -3.34 1.74
CA LYS A 84 9.08 -1.89 1.62
C LYS A 84 9.28 -1.24 2.98
N TYR A 85 8.53 -1.70 3.99
CA TYR A 85 8.64 -1.15 5.34
C TYR A 85 10.00 -1.45 5.95
N THR A 86 10.51 -2.65 5.75
CA THR A 86 11.83 -3.03 6.25
C THR A 86 12.92 -2.11 5.70
N THR A 87 12.88 -1.85 4.39
CA THR A 87 13.82 -0.93 3.74
C THR A 87 13.65 0.49 4.27
N TRP A 88 12.40 0.96 4.37
CA TRP A 88 12.11 2.31 4.86
C TRP A 88 12.61 2.49 6.30
N THR A 89 12.41 1.50 7.17
CA THR A 89 12.84 1.58 8.56
C THR A 89 14.35 1.70 8.65
N ALA A 90 15.09 0.92 7.86
CA ALA A 90 16.54 0.98 7.84
C ALA A 90 17.03 2.34 7.40
N ASP A 91 16.43 2.93 6.37
CA ASP A 91 16.80 4.25 5.86
C ASP A 91 16.38 5.36 6.82
N ALA A 92 15.18 5.26 7.37
CA ALA A 92 14.59 6.32 8.20
C ALA A 92 15.28 6.50 9.56
N VAL A 93 15.98 5.48 10.03
CA VAL A 93 16.67 5.54 11.34
C VAL A 93 17.96 6.34 11.27
N VAL A 94 18.50 6.56 10.08
CA VAL A 94 19.88 6.98 9.90
C VAL A 94 20.04 8.48 9.67
N GLU A 95 19.05 9.12 9.06
CA GLU A 95 19.22 10.49 8.60
C GLU A 95 18.56 11.50 9.52
N THR A 96 19.41 12.34 10.13
CA THR A 96 18.95 13.53 10.85
C THR A 96 19.73 14.72 10.36
N THR A 97 19.11 15.88 10.37
CA THR A 97 19.76 17.13 9.99
C THR A 97 19.83 18.01 11.24
N ASP A 98 21.04 18.41 11.59
CA ASP A 98 21.25 19.36 12.68
C ASP A 98 21.44 20.75 12.09
N ALA A 99 20.33 21.45 11.88
CA ALA A 99 20.36 22.80 11.30
C ALA A 99 20.93 23.84 12.24
N SER A 100 21.05 23.52 13.53
CA SER A 100 21.58 24.42 14.54
C SER A 100 23.07 24.19 14.80
N PHE A 101 23.71 23.30 14.05
CA PHE A 101 25.12 22.99 14.26
C PHE A 101 25.99 24.23 14.07
N ASP A 102 26.81 24.52 15.08
CA ASP A 102 27.71 25.67 15.04
C ASP A 102 29.09 25.23 14.55
N VAL A 103 29.45 25.67 13.36
CA VAL A 103 30.71 25.30 12.73
C VAL A 103 31.93 25.78 13.52
N SER A 104 31.75 26.78 14.39
CA SER A 104 32.84 27.29 15.21
C SER A 104 33.31 26.26 16.26
N THR A 105 32.51 25.22 16.50
CA THR A 105 32.93 24.14 17.41
C THR A 105 33.95 23.20 16.78
N LEU A 106 34.14 23.30 15.46
CA LEU A 106 35.10 22.48 14.73
C LEU A 106 36.50 23.07 14.91
N SER A 107 37.48 22.16 14.92
CA SER A 107 38.88 22.56 14.93
C SER A 107 39.25 23.16 13.57
N ASP A 108 40.13 24.17 13.57
CA ASP A 108 40.64 24.76 12.36
C ASP A 108 41.61 23.84 11.60
N ASN A 109 42.10 22.81 12.24
CA ASN A 109 43.08 21.88 11.66
C ASN A 109 42.58 20.48 11.59
#